data_752e0604224759f1563acc0c765ee233
#
_entry.id   752e0604224759f1563acc0c765ee233
#
_cell.length_a   1.000
_cell.length_b   1.000
_cell.length_c   1.000
_cell.angle_alpha   90.00
_cell.angle_beta   90.00
_cell.angle_gamma   90.00
#
_symmetry.space_group_name_H-M   'P 1'
#
loop_
_entity.id
_entity.type
_entity.pdbx_description
1 polymer ?
#
loop_
_entity_poly.entity_id
_entity_poly.type
_entity_poly.pdbx_seq_one_letter_code
_entity_poly.pdbx_strand_id
1 'polypeptide(L)'
;LVHKLASLLLLEDVKHEQLLMLTFSRAAATEFKQRLMELIGNAAHFVEIKTFHSYCFDLLGRIGNLEDSKNVVSKAAEMICQEEVEPNKIGKTVLVIDEAQDMGTEEHALVKALMTNNEEMRVIAVGDDDQNIYEFRGSDSDYMYRLAQETGSTFVEMTENYRSARQPVDFANGFLKTINKRIKSTPIISMRKEKGWVEVIRHHSTYMYQPLVENLLQHKDKGTSCVLTQTNEEAVILIALLRKHGINSKLIQSMDGLRFWNMAEMRYFLKYIDKRIKTPLITEELWEEAKHATFSIYDRSLGLMYVKRCVEQFEQTNKTKYFSDFKEFAFESSVEDFCDTSGTDVVVSTIHKAKGREFDDVYMLISDSYVKDIHLMRRYYVGITRAKNRLFIHTNGDCFNHLSVNQYLIDQRQYDMPEEIILQLSHKDVNLRFFKERKQEVLALRGGDSLIYSDFFLYSSSTDKPIAKLSSRMQGTLSEWEQRGYKVKSASVRFVVAWKPKDAPKDETETAVLLADLILSL
;
A
#
# COMPACT_ATOMS: atom_id res chain seq x y z
N LEU A 1 18.52 7.24 -6.89
CA LEU A 1 18.48 6.18 -7.90
C LEU A 1 18.21 6.71 -9.30
N VAL A 2 17.14 7.47 -9.55
CA VAL A 2 16.77 7.94 -10.91
C VAL A 2 17.93 8.64 -11.62
N HIS A 3 18.65 9.55 -10.93
CA HIS A 3 19.86 10.18 -11.49
C HIS A 3 20.98 9.19 -11.78
N LYS A 4 21.14 8.14 -10.94
CA LYS A 4 22.14 7.09 -11.22
C LYS A 4 21.76 6.28 -12.45
N LEU A 5 20.47 5.93 -12.62
CA LEU A 5 19.98 5.28 -13.83
C LEU A 5 20.24 6.14 -15.09
N ALA A 6 19.89 7.43 -15.03
CA ALA A 6 20.17 8.35 -16.13
C ALA A 6 21.67 8.46 -16.43
N SER A 7 22.53 8.51 -15.40
CA SER A 7 23.98 8.54 -15.56
C SER A 7 24.54 7.27 -16.22
N LEU A 8 24.07 6.09 -15.84
CA LEU A 8 24.44 4.81 -16.46
C LEU A 8 24.14 4.81 -17.97
N LEU A 9 22.98 5.32 -18.35
CA LEU A 9 22.55 5.35 -19.74
C LEU A 9 23.21 6.43 -20.58
N LEU A 10 23.51 7.61 -19.99
CA LEU A 10 24.02 8.76 -20.72
C LEU A 10 25.54 8.85 -20.72
N LEU A 11 26.20 8.38 -19.65
CA LEU A 11 27.64 8.60 -19.42
C LEU A 11 28.46 7.30 -19.44
N GLU A 12 27.84 6.15 -19.17
CA GLU A 12 28.55 4.87 -19.05
C GLU A 12 28.27 3.91 -20.24
N ASP A 13 27.61 4.39 -21.30
CA ASP A 13 27.31 3.67 -22.54
C ASP A 13 26.54 2.35 -22.35
N VAL A 14 25.75 2.26 -21.26
CA VAL A 14 24.89 1.12 -20.98
C VAL A 14 23.65 1.22 -21.90
N LYS A 15 23.39 0.16 -22.68
CA LYS A 15 22.18 0.11 -23.53
C LYS A 15 20.93 -0.03 -22.66
N HIS A 16 19.84 0.60 -23.10
CA HIS A 16 18.57 0.65 -22.35
C HIS A 16 18.03 -0.75 -22.02
N GLU A 17 18.08 -1.68 -22.98
CA GLU A 17 17.62 -3.07 -22.83
C GLU A 17 18.50 -3.93 -21.91
N GLN A 18 19.74 -3.48 -21.62
CA GLN A 18 20.67 -4.14 -20.73
C GLN A 18 20.54 -3.71 -19.27
N LEU A 19 19.73 -2.68 -19.00
CA LEU A 19 19.46 -2.20 -17.66
C LEU A 19 18.11 -2.75 -17.16
N LEU A 20 18.13 -3.45 -16.04
CA LEU A 20 16.96 -3.93 -15.33
C LEU A 20 16.87 -3.26 -13.96
N MET A 21 15.74 -2.67 -13.63
CA MET A 21 15.43 -2.20 -12.27
C MET A 21 14.25 -2.98 -11.71
N LEU A 22 14.45 -3.56 -10.53
CA LEU A 22 13.44 -4.31 -9.78
C LEU A 22 13.04 -3.57 -8.51
N THR A 23 11.74 -3.56 -8.22
CA THR A 23 11.16 -2.97 -7.00
C THR A 23 10.02 -3.85 -6.48
N PHE A 24 9.54 -3.56 -5.25
CA PHE A 24 8.49 -4.36 -4.60
C PHE A 24 7.07 -3.83 -4.82
N SER A 25 6.91 -2.63 -5.38
CA SER A 25 5.59 -2.06 -5.60
C SER A 25 5.42 -1.49 -7.00
N ARG A 26 4.20 -1.63 -7.53
CA ARG A 26 3.84 -1.07 -8.83
C ARG A 26 3.92 0.46 -8.82
N ALA A 27 3.50 1.09 -7.73
CA ALA A 27 3.58 2.53 -7.56
C ALA A 27 5.02 3.04 -7.69
N ALA A 28 5.99 2.38 -7.03
CA ALA A 28 7.41 2.72 -7.14
C ALA A 28 7.91 2.56 -8.57
N ALA A 29 7.62 1.44 -9.24
CA ALA A 29 8.02 1.22 -10.64
C ALA A 29 7.49 2.32 -11.57
N THR A 30 6.22 2.71 -11.39
CA THR A 30 5.58 3.79 -12.15
C THR A 30 6.24 5.14 -11.89
N GLU A 31 6.47 5.49 -10.63
CA GLU A 31 7.12 6.74 -10.23
C GLU A 31 8.56 6.84 -10.78
N PHE A 32 9.35 5.77 -10.66
CA PHE A 32 10.70 5.73 -11.24
C PHE A 32 10.68 5.92 -12.75
N LYS A 33 9.76 5.28 -13.45
CA LYS A 33 9.64 5.42 -14.90
C LYS A 33 9.27 6.85 -15.30
N GLN A 34 8.31 7.46 -14.61
CA GLN A 34 7.93 8.86 -14.85
C GLN A 34 9.10 9.82 -14.61
N ARG A 35 9.78 9.73 -13.47
CA ARG A 35 10.94 10.56 -13.16
C ARG A 35 12.10 10.35 -14.14
N LEU A 36 12.33 9.12 -14.60
CA LEU A 36 13.34 8.84 -15.60
C LEU A 36 12.97 9.47 -16.94
N MET A 37 11.69 9.43 -17.33
CA MET A 37 11.17 10.11 -18.52
C MET A 37 11.38 11.62 -18.49
N GLU A 38 11.26 12.25 -17.31
CA GLU A 38 11.58 13.68 -17.13
C GLU A 38 13.05 14.00 -17.38
N LEU A 39 13.97 13.07 -17.07
CA LEU A 39 15.41 13.27 -17.21
C LEU A 39 15.95 12.95 -18.61
N ILE A 40 15.51 11.84 -19.22
CA ILE A 40 16.06 11.32 -20.47
C ILE A 40 15.02 11.20 -21.61
N GLY A 41 13.81 11.69 -21.37
CA GLY A 41 12.73 11.70 -22.38
C GLY A 41 12.29 10.30 -22.80
N ASN A 42 11.99 10.17 -24.11
CA ASN A 42 11.45 8.93 -24.68
C ASN A 42 12.36 7.70 -24.53
N ALA A 43 13.65 7.87 -24.33
CA ALA A 43 14.58 6.78 -24.11
C ALA A 43 14.24 5.95 -22.87
N ALA A 44 13.62 6.56 -21.86
CA ALA A 44 13.16 5.88 -20.64
C ALA A 44 12.13 4.77 -20.90
N HIS A 45 11.40 4.80 -22.02
CA HIS A 45 10.44 3.75 -22.36
C HIS A 45 11.09 2.39 -22.63
N PHE A 46 12.34 2.38 -23.04
CA PHE A 46 13.10 1.17 -23.35
C PHE A 46 13.83 0.59 -22.14
N VAL A 47 13.84 1.31 -21.02
CA VAL A 47 14.42 0.82 -19.76
C VAL A 47 13.42 -0.10 -19.06
N GLU A 48 13.87 -1.26 -18.65
CA GLU A 48 13.06 -2.25 -17.98
C GLU A 48 12.98 -1.94 -16.47
N ILE A 49 11.90 -1.26 -16.06
CA ILE A 49 11.59 -0.94 -14.66
C ILE A 49 10.32 -1.71 -14.29
N LYS A 50 10.45 -2.73 -13.44
CA LYS A 50 9.38 -3.69 -13.12
C LYS A 50 9.34 -4.04 -11.64
N THR A 51 8.24 -4.63 -11.21
CA THR A 51 8.24 -5.37 -9.95
C THR A 51 8.89 -6.73 -10.14
N PHE A 52 9.34 -7.36 -9.06
CA PHE A 52 9.85 -8.74 -9.11
C PHE A 52 8.86 -9.70 -9.77
N HIS A 53 7.59 -9.60 -9.41
CA HIS A 53 6.53 -10.45 -9.99
C HIS A 53 6.33 -10.18 -11.47
N SER A 54 6.22 -8.90 -11.88
CA SER A 54 6.05 -8.50 -13.27
C SER A 54 7.17 -9.00 -14.17
N TYR A 55 8.42 -8.87 -13.71
CA TYR A 55 9.56 -9.40 -14.44
C TYR A 55 9.48 -10.91 -14.62
N CYS A 56 9.14 -11.65 -13.56
CA CYS A 56 9.00 -13.10 -13.61
C CYS A 56 7.84 -13.56 -14.52
N PHE A 57 6.71 -12.84 -14.53
CA PHE A 57 5.61 -13.13 -15.48
C PHE A 57 6.06 -13.00 -16.93
N ASP A 58 6.85 -11.99 -17.25
CA ASP A 58 7.39 -11.82 -18.61
C ASP A 58 8.36 -12.94 -18.99
N LEU A 59 9.24 -13.35 -18.07
CA LEU A 59 10.18 -14.46 -18.30
C LEU A 59 9.46 -15.78 -18.58
N LEU A 60 8.40 -16.06 -17.83
CA LEU A 60 7.59 -17.27 -17.97
C LEU A 60 6.66 -17.24 -19.20
N GLY A 61 6.78 -16.20 -20.06
CA GLY A 61 5.94 -16.06 -21.26
C GLY A 61 4.48 -15.84 -20.94
N ARG A 62 4.17 -15.36 -19.70
CA ARG A 62 2.80 -15.15 -19.22
C ARG A 62 1.92 -16.41 -19.31
N ILE A 63 2.56 -17.58 -19.25
CA ILE A 63 1.90 -18.88 -19.30
C ILE A 63 1.26 -19.12 -17.92
N GLY A 64 -0.07 -19.07 -17.86
CA GLY A 64 -0.83 -19.36 -16.65
C GLY A 64 -1.79 -18.25 -16.26
N ASN A 65 -2.61 -18.56 -15.26
CA ASN A 65 -3.51 -17.59 -14.65
C ASN A 65 -2.70 -16.70 -13.69
N LEU A 66 -2.84 -15.38 -13.80
CA LEU A 66 -2.24 -14.42 -12.86
C LEU A 66 -2.55 -14.77 -11.39
N GLU A 67 -3.67 -15.46 -11.15
CA GLU A 67 -4.07 -15.92 -9.83
C GLU A 67 -3.18 -17.06 -9.26
N ASP A 68 -2.47 -17.81 -10.12
CA ASP A 68 -1.52 -18.86 -9.73
C ASP A 68 -0.12 -18.30 -9.37
N SER A 69 -0.03 -16.99 -9.15
CA SER A 69 1.22 -16.22 -9.00
C SER A 69 2.02 -16.47 -7.71
N LYS A 70 1.58 -17.33 -6.80
CA LYS A 70 2.25 -17.49 -5.50
C LYS A 70 3.71 -17.93 -5.58
N ASN A 71 4.09 -18.66 -6.63
CA ASN A 71 5.42 -19.22 -6.80
C ASN A 71 6.08 -18.72 -8.10
N VAL A 72 5.63 -17.60 -8.65
CA VAL A 72 6.11 -17.10 -9.94
C VAL A 72 7.60 -16.74 -9.88
N VAL A 73 8.04 -16.16 -8.75
CA VAL A 73 9.44 -15.74 -8.56
C VAL A 73 10.35 -16.95 -8.41
N SER A 74 9.99 -17.92 -7.56
CA SER A 74 10.74 -19.18 -7.41
C SER A 74 10.83 -19.95 -8.73
N LYS A 75 9.70 -20.06 -9.45
CA LYS A 75 9.66 -20.76 -10.73
C LYS A 75 10.54 -20.09 -11.79
N ALA A 76 10.53 -18.76 -11.87
CA ALA A 76 11.41 -18.03 -12.79
C ALA A 76 12.89 -18.25 -12.43
N ALA A 77 13.24 -18.22 -11.15
CA ALA A 77 14.61 -18.51 -10.70
C ALA A 77 15.05 -19.93 -11.08
N GLU A 78 14.19 -20.93 -10.88
CA GLU A 78 14.45 -22.31 -11.27
C GLU A 78 14.67 -22.46 -12.78
N MET A 79 13.81 -21.87 -13.62
CA MET A 79 13.92 -21.92 -15.08
C MET A 79 15.19 -21.24 -15.60
N ILE A 80 15.61 -20.13 -14.96
CA ILE A 80 16.89 -19.49 -15.29
C ILE A 80 18.06 -20.42 -14.96
N CYS A 81 18.05 -21.05 -13.78
CA CYS A 81 19.09 -22.00 -13.38
C CYS A 81 19.14 -23.25 -14.27
N GLN A 82 18.01 -23.65 -14.87
CA GLN A 82 17.91 -24.80 -15.79
C GLN A 82 18.16 -24.42 -17.25
N GLU A 83 18.52 -23.15 -17.53
CA GLU A 83 18.74 -22.63 -18.89
C GLU A 83 17.49 -22.73 -19.79
N GLU A 84 16.29 -22.76 -19.20
CA GLU A 84 15.01 -22.85 -19.93
C GLU A 84 14.47 -21.47 -20.38
N VAL A 85 15.15 -20.38 -19.99
CA VAL A 85 14.79 -19.01 -20.38
C VAL A 85 15.67 -18.55 -21.53
N GLU A 86 15.07 -17.90 -22.54
CA GLU A 86 15.82 -17.33 -23.66
C GLU A 86 16.90 -16.34 -23.18
N PRO A 87 18.17 -16.49 -23.58
CA PRO A 87 19.28 -15.64 -23.09
C PRO A 87 19.07 -14.14 -23.30
N ASN A 88 18.39 -13.75 -24.37
CA ASN A 88 18.08 -12.34 -24.67
C ASN A 88 17.14 -11.68 -23.63
N LYS A 89 16.34 -12.46 -22.92
CA LYS A 89 15.42 -11.97 -21.88
C LYS A 89 16.12 -11.71 -20.55
N ILE A 90 17.21 -12.43 -20.29
CA ILE A 90 17.96 -12.37 -19.03
C ILE A 90 19.33 -11.71 -19.17
N GLY A 91 19.78 -11.44 -20.41
CA GLY A 91 21.07 -10.81 -20.71
C GLY A 91 21.12 -9.35 -20.27
N LYS A 92 21.43 -9.11 -18.98
CA LYS A 92 21.50 -7.79 -18.36
C LYS A 92 22.91 -7.49 -17.87
N THR A 93 23.40 -6.29 -18.12
CA THR A 93 24.70 -5.82 -17.62
C THR A 93 24.59 -5.03 -16.33
N VAL A 94 23.42 -4.45 -16.03
CA VAL A 94 23.16 -3.72 -14.80
C VAL A 94 21.80 -4.14 -14.21
N LEU A 95 21.82 -4.58 -12.96
CA LEU A 95 20.65 -4.83 -12.14
C LEU A 95 20.58 -3.80 -11.01
N VAL A 96 19.48 -3.08 -10.92
CA VAL A 96 19.20 -2.15 -9.83
C VAL A 96 18.04 -2.69 -8.99
N ILE A 97 18.20 -2.76 -7.68
CA ILE A 97 17.18 -3.21 -6.74
C ILE A 97 16.86 -2.07 -5.79
N ASP A 98 15.59 -1.65 -5.76
CA ASP A 98 15.09 -0.68 -4.80
C ASP A 98 14.37 -1.38 -3.65
N GLU A 99 14.39 -0.77 -2.45
CA GLU A 99 13.83 -1.35 -1.22
C GLU A 99 14.38 -2.77 -0.94
N ALA A 100 15.68 -2.99 -1.15
CA ALA A 100 16.32 -4.30 -1.08
C ALA A 100 16.16 -5.02 0.28
N GLN A 101 15.84 -4.29 1.37
CA GLN A 101 15.52 -4.87 2.68
C GLN A 101 14.21 -5.69 2.66
N ASP A 102 13.34 -5.48 1.67
CA ASP A 102 12.08 -6.21 1.55
C ASP A 102 12.22 -7.55 0.79
N MET A 103 13.43 -7.92 0.35
CA MET A 103 13.69 -9.23 -0.28
C MET A 103 13.40 -10.39 0.68
N GLY A 104 12.79 -11.43 0.15
CA GLY A 104 12.68 -12.74 0.77
C GLY A 104 13.58 -13.77 0.07
N THR A 105 13.37 -15.04 0.43
CA THR A 105 14.12 -16.17 -0.14
C THR A 105 13.97 -16.26 -1.65
N GLU A 106 12.77 -16.00 -2.17
CA GLU A 106 12.45 -16.17 -3.59
C GLU A 106 13.12 -15.08 -4.44
N GLU A 107 13.05 -13.81 -4.01
CA GLU A 107 13.68 -12.70 -4.70
C GLU A 107 15.21 -12.81 -4.67
N HIS A 108 15.77 -13.21 -3.54
CA HIS A 108 17.21 -13.45 -3.43
C HIS A 108 17.67 -14.58 -4.37
N ALA A 109 16.91 -15.67 -4.47
CA ALA A 109 17.21 -16.76 -5.40
C ALA A 109 17.16 -16.29 -6.86
N LEU A 110 16.18 -15.47 -7.23
CA LEU A 110 16.08 -14.87 -8.57
C LEU A 110 17.28 -13.98 -8.89
N VAL A 111 17.67 -13.11 -7.96
CA VAL A 111 18.85 -12.23 -8.14
C VAL A 111 20.12 -13.08 -8.35
N LYS A 112 20.30 -14.13 -7.56
CA LYS A 112 21.45 -15.06 -7.72
C LYS A 112 21.43 -15.76 -9.08
N ALA A 113 20.27 -16.25 -9.52
CA ALA A 113 20.13 -16.89 -10.82
C ALA A 113 20.50 -15.94 -11.97
N LEU A 114 20.05 -14.68 -11.92
CA LEU A 114 20.42 -13.66 -12.89
C LEU A 114 21.92 -13.36 -12.89
N MET A 115 22.55 -13.25 -11.72
CA MET A 115 23.98 -13.00 -11.59
C MET A 115 24.82 -14.16 -12.13
N THR A 116 24.42 -15.40 -11.84
CA THR A 116 25.12 -16.60 -12.32
C THR A 116 25.10 -16.69 -13.85
N ASN A 117 24.00 -16.26 -14.49
CA ASN A 117 23.88 -16.26 -15.94
C ASN A 117 24.48 -15.00 -16.63
N ASN A 118 24.97 -14.02 -15.85
CA ASN A 118 25.58 -12.79 -16.34
C ASN A 118 26.80 -12.44 -15.48
N GLU A 119 27.93 -13.08 -15.71
CA GLU A 119 29.15 -12.98 -14.89
C GLU A 119 29.66 -11.54 -14.68
N GLU A 120 29.46 -10.66 -15.66
CA GLU A 120 29.87 -9.25 -15.61
C GLU A 120 28.74 -8.32 -15.11
N MET A 121 27.62 -8.85 -14.62
CA MET A 121 26.50 -8.03 -14.16
C MET A 121 26.88 -7.19 -12.96
N ARG A 122 26.72 -5.86 -13.07
CA ARG A 122 26.82 -4.95 -11.94
C ARG A 122 25.49 -4.89 -11.20
N VAL A 123 25.51 -5.14 -9.89
CA VAL A 123 24.31 -5.05 -9.04
C VAL A 123 24.40 -3.81 -8.16
N ILE A 124 23.35 -3.00 -8.16
CA ILE A 124 23.17 -1.83 -7.30
C ILE A 124 21.93 -2.06 -6.45
N ALA A 125 22.10 -2.46 -5.20
CA ALA A 125 21.01 -2.65 -4.26
C ALA A 125 20.91 -1.47 -3.30
N VAL A 126 19.73 -0.87 -3.18
CA VAL A 126 19.46 0.24 -2.26
C VAL A 126 18.34 -0.18 -1.32
N GLY A 127 18.53 0.10 -0.03
CA GLY A 127 17.56 -0.25 0.99
C GLY A 127 17.87 0.35 2.35
N ASP A 128 16.94 0.21 3.26
CA ASP A 128 17.04 0.63 4.66
C ASP A 128 16.55 -0.50 5.57
N ASP A 129 17.49 -1.24 6.18
CA ASP A 129 17.18 -2.38 7.06
C ASP A 129 16.28 -2.02 8.24
N ASP A 130 16.36 -0.78 8.71
CA ASP A 130 15.49 -0.26 9.77
C ASP A 130 14.03 -0.03 9.29
N GLN A 131 13.79 -0.01 7.97
CA GLN A 131 12.45 0.12 7.38
C GLN A 131 11.86 -1.22 6.87
N ASN A 132 12.45 -2.37 7.19
CA ASN A 132 11.82 -3.66 6.93
C ASN A 132 10.65 -3.86 7.89
N ILE A 133 9.42 -3.80 7.35
CA ILE A 133 8.17 -4.01 8.09
C ILE A 133 7.30 -5.11 7.47
N TYR A 134 7.85 -5.88 6.52
CA TYR A 134 7.14 -6.95 5.80
C TYR A 134 7.64 -8.36 6.14
N GLU A 135 8.36 -8.54 7.25
CA GLU A 135 8.87 -9.84 7.70
C GLU A 135 7.77 -10.91 7.83
N PHE A 136 6.53 -10.50 8.16
CA PHE A 136 5.37 -11.39 8.16
C PHE A 136 5.00 -11.96 6.76
N ARG A 137 5.61 -11.42 5.69
CA ARG A 137 5.50 -11.92 4.31
C ARG A 137 6.72 -12.74 3.89
N GLY A 138 7.70 -12.92 4.77
CA GLY A 138 8.93 -13.66 4.50
C GLY A 138 10.12 -12.79 4.06
N SER A 139 9.99 -11.44 4.11
CA SER A 139 11.13 -10.57 3.86
C SER A 139 12.12 -10.62 5.04
N ASP A 140 13.41 -10.55 4.73
CA ASP A 140 14.48 -10.52 5.73
C ASP A 140 15.60 -9.60 5.24
N SER A 141 15.91 -8.56 6.00
CA SER A 141 17.00 -7.62 5.70
C SER A 141 18.37 -8.30 5.57
N ASP A 142 18.52 -9.50 6.15
CA ASP A 142 19.75 -10.30 6.01
C ASP A 142 20.06 -10.67 4.55
N TYR A 143 19.05 -10.76 3.67
CA TYR A 143 19.30 -11.04 2.25
C TYR A 143 20.05 -9.90 1.55
N MET A 144 19.75 -8.63 1.88
CA MET A 144 20.51 -7.49 1.39
C MET A 144 21.99 -7.56 1.84
N TYR A 145 22.22 -7.94 3.09
CA TYR A 145 23.56 -8.08 3.64
C TYR A 145 24.32 -9.28 3.02
N ARG A 146 23.66 -10.43 2.88
CA ARG A 146 24.23 -11.62 2.22
C ARG A 146 24.62 -11.31 0.77
N LEU A 147 23.77 -10.61 0.04
CA LEU A 147 24.07 -10.20 -1.33
C LEU A 147 25.37 -9.38 -1.39
N ALA A 148 25.56 -8.44 -0.47
CA ALA A 148 26.77 -7.63 -0.40
C ALA A 148 28.02 -8.48 -0.06
N GLN A 149 27.94 -9.45 0.85
CA GLN A 149 29.04 -10.33 1.20
C GLN A 149 29.41 -11.30 0.09
N GLU A 150 28.41 -11.93 -0.52
CA GLU A 150 28.61 -12.95 -1.57
C GLU A 150 29.24 -12.37 -2.84
N THR A 151 28.98 -11.08 -3.13
CA THR A 151 29.48 -10.42 -4.34
C THR A 151 30.77 -9.62 -4.14
N GLY A 152 31.28 -9.53 -2.91
CA GLY A 152 32.41 -8.66 -2.59
C GLY A 152 32.14 -7.18 -2.82
N SER A 153 30.87 -6.78 -2.69
CA SER A 153 30.39 -5.43 -3.01
C SER A 153 30.91 -4.38 -2.04
N THR A 154 31.01 -3.16 -2.53
CA THR A 154 31.25 -1.98 -1.67
C THR A 154 29.96 -1.57 -1.00
N PHE A 155 29.98 -1.51 0.33
CA PHE A 155 28.87 -0.99 1.13
C PHE A 155 29.02 0.53 1.34
N VAL A 156 27.99 1.29 1.00
CA VAL A 156 27.99 2.74 1.16
C VAL A 156 26.79 3.15 2.01
N GLU A 157 27.02 3.74 3.18
CA GLU A 157 25.96 4.31 4.00
C GLU A 157 25.59 5.71 3.50
N MET A 158 24.30 5.93 3.20
CA MET A 158 23.77 7.25 2.86
C MET A 158 23.38 7.95 4.16
N THR A 159 24.18 8.96 4.54
CA THR A 159 24.03 9.65 5.82
C THR A 159 23.33 10.99 5.72
N GLU A 160 23.23 11.57 4.51
CA GLU A 160 22.62 12.88 4.28
C GLU A 160 21.10 12.74 4.03
N ASN A 161 20.30 13.47 4.80
CA ASN A 161 18.86 13.52 4.66
C ASN A 161 18.41 14.91 4.18
N TYR A 162 17.87 14.96 2.97
CA TYR A 162 17.34 16.17 2.34
C TYR A 162 15.83 16.32 2.50
N ARG A 163 15.15 15.31 3.06
CA ARG A 163 13.69 15.26 3.23
C ARG A 163 13.23 16.00 4.47
N SER A 164 13.79 15.62 5.60
CA SER A 164 13.25 15.98 6.91
C SER A 164 14.08 17.04 7.61
N ALA A 165 13.41 17.90 8.35
CA ALA A 165 14.03 18.90 9.21
C ALA A 165 14.84 18.24 10.33
N ARG A 166 15.69 19.02 10.99
CA ARG A 166 16.70 18.51 11.95
C ARG A 166 16.10 17.73 13.12
N GLN A 167 15.08 18.26 13.78
CA GLN A 167 14.50 17.62 14.99
C GLN A 167 13.86 16.25 14.72
N PRO A 168 13.03 16.04 13.67
CA PRO A 168 12.58 14.71 13.29
C PRO A 168 13.73 13.73 13.00
N VAL A 169 14.81 14.17 12.35
CA VAL A 169 15.99 13.33 12.08
C VAL A 169 16.74 12.97 13.35
N ASP A 170 16.99 13.94 14.23
CA ASP A 170 17.66 13.72 15.52
C ASP A 170 16.85 12.77 16.41
N PHE A 171 15.52 12.91 16.42
CA PHE A 171 14.62 12.03 17.14
C PHE A 171 14.65 10.60 16.57
N ALA A 172 14.60 10.46 15.23
CA ALA A 172 14.71 9.16 14.57
C ALA A 172 16.03 8.46 14.90
N ASN A 173 17.16 9.19 14.87
CA ASN A 173 18.47 8.66 15.28
C ASN A 173 18.48 8.22 16.76
N GLY A 174 17.83 8.99 17.64
CA GLY A 174 17.69 8.66 19.06
C GLY A 174 16.88 7.36 19.22
N PHE A 175 15.78 7.25 18.50
CA PHE A 175 14.91 6.06 18.52
C PHE A 175 15.62 4.82 17.99
N LEU A 176 16.40 4.93 16.92
CA LEU A 176 17.18 3.82 16.35
C LEU A 176 18.14 3.19 17.34
N LYS A 177 18.65 3.93 18.34
CA LYS A 177 19.52 3.36 19.40
C LYS A 177 18.81 2.32 20.28
N THR A 178 17.48 2.30 20.25
CA THR A 178 16.68 1.32 20.99
C THR A 178 16.47 0.02 20.19
N ILE A 179 16.77 0.01 18.89
CA ILE A 179 16.65 -1.14 18.00
C ILE A 179 17.97 -1.92 18.00
N ASN A 180 17.89 -3.18 18.38
CA ASN A 180 19.03 -4.11 18.30
C ASN A 180 19.09 -4.73 16.89
N LYS A 181 20.27 -5.23 16.48
CA LYS A 181 20.52 -5.90 15.18
C LYS A 181 20.24 -4.97 13.98
N ARG A 182 21.07 -3.95 13.86
CA ARG A 182 21.05 -3.01 12.74
C ARG A 182 22.29 -3.21 11.87
N ILE A 183 22.14 -3.07 10.57
CA ILE A 183 23.26 -3.11 9.60
C ILE A 183 23.97 -1.75 9.61
N LYS A 184 23.22 -0.65 9.57
CA LYS A 184 23.77 0.70 9.61
C LYS A 184 24.19 1.10 11.01
N SER A 185 25.34 1.75 11.11
CA SER A 185 25.87 2.29 12.37
C SER A 185 25.94 3.81 12.40
N THR A 186 26.05 4.45 11.23
CA THR A 186 26.25 5.90 11.11
C THR A 186 24.92 6.66 11.27
N PRO A 187 24.87 7.70 12.11
CA PRO A 187 23.69 8.54 12.23
C PRO A 187 23.37 9.29 10.94
N ILE A 188 22.09 9.49 10.67
CA ILE A 188 21.61 10.30 9.55
C ILE A 188 21.68 11.78 9.93
N ILE A 189 22.10 12.65 9.02
CA ILE A 189 22.25 14.08 9.23
C ILE A 189 21.27 14.84 8.33
N SER A 190 20.44 15.69 8.92
CA SER A 190 19.58 16.59 8.14
C SER A 190 20.40 17.66 7.43
N MET A 191 20.23 17.77 6.12
CA MET A 191 20.83 18.82 5.28
C MET A 191 19.91 20.05 5.17
N ARG A 192 18.71 19.99 5.75
CA ARG A 192 17.77 21.11 5.75
C ARG A 192 18.13 22.15 6.81
N LYS A 193 17.83 23.42 6.51
CA LYS A 193 18.06 24.55 7.43
C LYS A 193 17.01 24.65 8.54
N GLU A 194 15.83 24.14 8.29
CA GLU A 194 14.70 24.19 9.21
C GLU A 194 14.95 23.27 10.40
N LYS A 195 14.66 23.80 11.59
CA LYS A 195 14.81 23.01 12.82
C LYS A 195 13.77 21.89 12.92
N GLY A 196 12.54 22.17 12.49
CA GLY A 196 11.43 21.25 12.69
C GLY A 196 10.96 21.19 14.15
N TRP A 197 10.04 20.28 14.44
CA TRP A 197 9.44 20.12 15.76
C TRP A 197 9.13 18.65 16.06
N VAL A 198 9.38 18.21 17.28
CA VAL A 198 8.96 16.90 17.79
C VAL A 198 8.30 17.08 19.15
N GLU A 199 7.08 16.60 19.28
CA GLU A 199 6.30 16.63 20.51
C GLU A 199 5.82 15.22 20.85
N VAL A 200 5.96 14.84 22.10
CA VAL A 200 5.42 13.59 22.64
C VAL A 200 4.42 13.93 23.74
N ILE A 201 3.21 13.40 23.61
CA ILE A 201 2.14 13.56 24.58
C ILE A 201 1.82 12.16 25.14
N ARG A 202 2.14 11.96 26.42
CA ARG A 202 1.79 10.75 27.14
C ARG A 202 0.44 10.92 27.80
N HIS A 203 -0.50 10.06 27.44
CA HIS A 203 -1.85 10.05 28.00
C HIS A 203 -2.00 8.97 29.07
N HIS A 204 -2.75 9.28 30.10
CA HIS A 204 -3.22 8.30 31.09
C HIS A 204 -4.50 7.59 30.63
N SER A 205 -5.12 8.07 29.58
CA SER A 205 -6.33 7.51 28.99
C SER A 205 -6.03 6.33 28.04
N THR A 206 -6.93 5.35 28.01
CA THR A 206 -6.92 4.29 27.01
C THR A 206 -7.28 4.84 25.63
N TYR A 207 -8.20 5.78 25.57
CA TYR A 207 -8.65 6.38 24.30
C TYR A 207 -7.97 7.74 24.08
N MET A 208 -7.25 7.86 22.99
CA MET A 208 -6.45 9.04 22.66
C MET A 208 -6.93 9.75 21.38
N TYR A 209 -8.09 9.34 20.84
CA TYR A 209 -8.60 9.86 19.57
C TYR A 209 -8.92 11.35 19.67
N GLN A 210 -9.69 11.75 20.69
CA GLN A 210 -10.11 13.12 20.90
C GLN A 210 -8.90 14.06 21.12
N PRO A 211 -7.96 13.79 22.07
CA PRO A 211 -6.83 14.69 22.28
C PRO A 211 -5.90 14.77 21.08
N LEU A 212 -5.77 13.72 20.26
CA LEU A 212 -5.01 13.79 19.01
C LEU A 212 -5.66 14.76 18.02
N VAL A 213 -6.99 14.69 17.85
CA VAL A 213 -7.70 15.61 16.95
C VAL A 213 -7.64 17.04 17.48
N GLU A 214 -7.75 17.27 18.79
CA GLU A 214 -7.59 18.60 19.42
C GLU A 214 -6.18 19.16 19.16
N ASN A 215 -5.14 18.37 19.33
CA ASN A 215 -3.76 18.76 19.04
C ASN A 215 -3.59 19.10 17.55
N LEU A 216 -4.15 18.29 16.67
CA LEU A 216 -4.11 18.54 15.22
C LEU A 216 -4.80 19.87 14.87
N LEU A 217 -5.97 20.16 15.43
CA LEU A 217 -6.71 21.41 15.20
C LEU A 217 -5.94 22.64 15.68
N GLN A 218 -5.18 22.52 16.78
CA GLN A 218 -4.37 23.61 17.32
C GLN A 218 -3.14 23.92 16.45
N HIS A 219 -2.59 22.92 15.77
CA HIS A 219 -1.34 23.03 15.02
C HIS A 219 -1.51 22.96 13.50
N LYS A 220 -2.75 22.97 12.99
CA LYS A 220 -3.04 22.87 11.56
C LYS A 220 -2.53 24.11 10.82
N ASP A 221 -1.44 23.93 10.07
CA ASP A 221 -0.87 24.94 9.19
C ASP A 221 -1.12 24.62 7.71
N LYS A 222 -0.53 25.44 6.83
CA LYS A 222 -0.51 25.20 5.39
C LYS A 222 0.51 24.08 5.10
N GLY A 223 0.05 22.92 4.71
CA GLY A 223 0.89 21.77 4.40
C GLY A 223 0.09 20.47 4.44
N THR A 224 0.76 19.39 4.10
CA THR A 224 0.17 18.05 4.14
C THR A 224 0.29 17.46 5.54
N SER A 225 -0.84 17.16 6.18
CA SER A 225 -0.87 16.49 7.48
C SER A 225 -1.28 15.03 7.33
N CYS A 226 -0.66 14.14 8.13
CA CYS A 226 -1.05 12.74 8.18
C CYS A 226 -1.22 12.26 9.61
N VAL A 227 -2.31 11.53 9.86
CA VAL A 227 -2.49 10.76 11.09
C VAL A 227 -2.15 9.31 10.82
N LEU A 228 -1.18 8.77 11.55
CA LEU A 228 -0.72 7.40 11.45
C LEU A 228 -1.19 6.56 12.64
N THR A 229 -1.81 5.43 12.34
CA THR A 229 -2.33 4.48 13.33
C THR A 229 -1.68 3.11 13.20
N GLN A 230 -1.88 2.27 14.21
CA GLN A 230 -1.41 0.89 14.18
C GLN A 230 -2.40 -0.03 13.43
N THR A 231 -3.70 0.24 13.54
CA THR A 231 -4.77 -0.58 12.97
C THR A 231 -5.67 0.21 12.01
N ASN A 232 -6.38 -0.52 11.16
CA ASN A 232 -7.40 0.08 10.30
C ASN A 232 -8.59 0.62 11.10
N GLU A 233 -8.96 -0.06 12.20
CA GLU A 233 -10.06 0.37 13.06
C GLU A 233 -9.79 1.74 13.68
N GLU A 234 -8.59 1.96 14.25
CA GLU A 234 -8.18 3.27 14.75
C GLU A 234 -8.24 4.36 13.67
N ALA A 235 -7.77 4.03 12.45
CA ALA A 235 -7.79 4.97 11.34
C ALA A 235 -9.23 5.38 10.96
N VAL A 236 -10.16 4.43 10.96
CA VAL A 236 -11.57 4.70 10.61
C VAL A 236 -12.28 5.50 11.71
N ILE A 237 -11.99 5.23 12.99
CA ILE A 237 -12.50 6.02 14.11
C ILE A 237 -12.04 7.49 13.99
N LEU A 238 -10.76 7.70 13.69
CA LEU A 238 -10.21 9.04 13.52
C LEU A 238 -10.81 9.78 12.31
N ILE A 239 -11.08 9.08 11.21
CA ILE A 239 -11.78 9.68 10.06
C ILE A 239 -13.17 10.18 10.46
N ALA A 240 -13.94 9.39 11.21
CA ALA A 240 -15.25 9.79 11.69
C ALA A 240 -15.16 11.06 12.57
N LEU A 241 -14.20 11.06 13.49
CA LEU A 241 -14.00 12.18 14.41
C LEU A 241 -13.53 13.45 13.69
N LEU A 242 -12.60 13.36 12.74
CA LEU A 242 -12.14 14.48 11.93
C LEU A 242 -13.28 15.08 11.11
N ARG A 243 -14.12 14.24 10.49
CA ARG A 243 -15.31 14.71 9.76
C ARG A 243 -16.33 15.42 10.66
N LYS A 244 -16.54 14.92 11.89
CA LYS A 244 -17.39 15.59 12.91
C LYS A 244 -16.89 17.01 13.20
N HIS A 245 -15.57 17.24 13.16
CA HIS A 245 -14.94 18.55 13.30
C HIS A 245 -14.84 19.35 11.99
N GLY A 246 -15.47 18.92 10.91
CA GLY A 246 -15.48 19.62 9.62
C GLY A 246 -14.14 19.59 8.87
N ILE A 247 -13.22 18.68 9.23
CA ILE A 247 -11.92 18.55 8.58
C ILE A 247 -12.06 17.72 7.30
N ASN A 248 -11.62 18.30 6.18
CA ASN A 248 -11.51 17.57 4.92
C ASN A 248 -10.43 16.49 5.03
N SER A 249 -10.84 15.29 5.40
CA SER A 249 -9.95 14.17 5.70
C SER A 249 -10.19 12.98 4.78
N LYS A 250 -9.12 12.28 4.44
CA LYS A 250 -9.14 11.12 3.56
C LYS A 250 -8.41 9.93 4.15
N LEU A 251 -9.10 8.79 4.19
CA LEU A 251 -8.52 7.52 4.60
C LEU A 251 -7.83 6.86 3.41
N ILE A 252 -6.59 6.40 3.60
CA ILE A 252 -5.98 5.47 2.67
C ILE A 252 -6.67 4.10 2.86
N GLN A 253 -7.55 3.79 1.93
CA GLN A 253 -8.40 2.60 1.96
C GLN A 253 -7.58 1.30 1.83
N SER A 254 -8.14 0.19 2.31
CA SER A 254 -7.65 -1.16 2.11
C SER A 254 -8.80 -2.08 1.74
N MET A 255 -8.49 -3.12 1.02
CA MET A 255 -9.45 -4.18 0.70
C MET A 255 -9.22 -5.45 1.51
N ASP A 256 -8.42 -5.40 2.59
CA ASP A 256 -8.22 -6.46 3.58
C ASP A 256 -7.90 -7.84 2.97
N GLY A 257 -6.90 -7.86 2.09
CA GLY A 257 -6.40 -9.07 1.43
C GLY A 257 -7.11 -9.42 0.12
N LEU A 258 -8.05 -8.59 -0.33
CA LEU A 258 -8.55 -8.61 -1.70
C LEU A 258 -7.73 -7.66 -2.57
N ARG A 259 -7.56 -7.98 -3.84
CA ARG A 259 -6.79 -7.17 -4.78
C ARG A 259 -7.69 -6.13 -5.44
N PHE A 260 -7.12 -5.03 -5.88
CA PHE A 260 -7.77 -4.02 -6.73
C PHE A 260 -8.43 -4.64 -7.97
N TRP A 261 -7.76 -5.59 -8.59
CA TRP A 261 -8.28 -6.43 -9.67
C TRP A 261 -9.68 -7.01 -9.42
N ASN A 262 -10.04 -7.29 -8.15
CA ASN A 262 -11.31 -7.90 -7.79
C ASN A 262 -12.49 -6.92 -7.75
N MET A 263 -12.27 -5.60 -7.83
CA MET A 263 -13.35 -4.62 -7.84
C MET A 263 -14.27 -4.84 -9.05
N ALA A 264 -15.58 -4.73 -8.83
CA ALA A 264 -16.57 -4.95 -9.88
C ALA A 264 -16.37 -4.04 -11.10
N GLU A 265 -16.00 -2.78 -10.87
CA GLU A 265 -15.69 -1.78 -11.89
C GLU A 265 -14.48 -2.21 -12.75
N MET A 266 -13.39 -2.67 -12.11
CA MET A 266 -12.19 -3.13 -12.81
C MET A 266 -12.48 -4.44 -13.57
N ARG A 267 -13.20 -5.37 -12.95
CA ARG A 267 -13.62 -6.63 -13.61
C ARG A 267 -14.49 -6.36 -14.83
N TYR A 268 -15.37 -5.36 -14.76
CA TYR A 268 -16.18 -4.96 -15.91
C TYR A 268 -15.32 -4.41 -17.04
N PHE A 269 -14.39 -3.49 -16.74
CA PHE A 269 -13.47 -2.90 -17.70
C PHE A 269 -12.65 -3.98 -18.43
N LEU A 270 -12.02 -4.87 -17.68
CA LEU A 270 -11.22 -5.97 -18.21
C LEU A 270 -12.05 -6.91 -19.08
N LYS A 271 -13.26 -7.29 -18.61
CA LYS A 271 -14.16 -8.17 -19.36
C LYS A 271 -14.69 -7.51 -20.64
N TYR A 272 -14.86 -6.19 -20.64
CA TYR A 272 -15.29 -5.46 -21.82
C TYR A 272 -14.27 -5.58 -22.94
N ILE A 273 -12.99 -5.40 -22.62
CA ILE A 273 -11.87 -5.56 -23.55
C ILE A 273 -11.74 -7.04 -23.97
N ASP A 274 -11.67 -7.96 -23.02
CA ASP A 274 -11.45 -9.39 -23.24
C ASP A 274 -12.42 -10.00 -24.25
N LYS A 275 -13.68 -9.58 -24.21
CA LYS A 275 -14.73 -10.06 -25.13
C LYS A 275 -14.63 -9.51 -26.56
N ARG A 276 -13.88 -8.42 -26.79
CA ARG A 276 -13.83 -7.69 -28.07
C ARG A 276 -12.46 -7.68 -28.72
N ILE A 277 -11.43 -7.93 -27.95
CA ILE A 277 -10.05 -7.94 -28.42
C ILE A 277 -9.82 -9.09 -29.40
N LYS A 278 -9.19 -8.80 -30.55
CA LYS A 278 -8.88 -9.79 -31.60
C LYS A 278 -7.40 -10.11 -31.68
N THR A 279 -6.57 -9.22 -31.15
CA THR A 279 -5.12 -9.33 -31.15
C THR A 279 -4.61 -8.99 -29.75
N PRO A 280 -3.38 -9.33 -29.36
CA PRO A 280 -2.82 -8.92 -28.07
C PRO A 280 -2.79 -7.40 -27.84
N LEU A 281 -2.79 -6.63 -28.94
CA LEU A 281 -2.79 -5.17 -28.90
C LEU A 281 -4.21 -4.64 -28.78
N ILE A 282 -4.43 -3.74 -27.82
CA ILE A 282 -5.69 -3.00 -27.65
C ILE A 282 -5.64 -1.78 -28.57
N THR A 283 -6.62 -1.67 -29.48
CA THR A 283 -6.75 -0.47 -30.32
C THR A 283 -7.24 0.72 -29.49
N GLU A 284 -6.94 1.93 -29.93
CA GLU A 284 -7.38 3.15 -29.23
C GLU A 284 -8.91 3.23 -29.16
N GLU A 285 -9.62 2.83 -30.23
CA GLU A 285 -11.08 2.80 -30.25
C GLU A 285 -11.63 1.85 -29.18
N LEU A 286 -11.11 0.61 -29.11
CA LEU A 286 -11.57 -0.36 -28.10
C LEU A 286 -11.28 0.12 -26.66
N TRP A 287 -10.15 0.80 -26.48
CA TRP A 287 -9.76 1.35 -25.18
C TRP A 287 -10.74 2.46 -24.73
N GLU A 288 -11.03 3.42 -25.61
CA GLU A 288 -11.98 4.50 -25.33
C GLU A 288 -13.41 3.98 -25.16
N GLU A 289 -13.83 2.98 -25.95
CA GLU A 289 -15.12 2.30 -25.76
C GLU A 289 -15.21 1.65 -24.37
N ALA A 290 -14.16 0.97 -23.92
CA ALA A 290 -14.12 0.33 -22.60
C ALA A 290 -14.19 1.36 -21.46
N LYS A 291 -13.48 2.50 -21.60
CA LYS A 291 -13.57 3.64 -20.67
C LYS A 291 -15.01 4.16 -20.62
N HIS A 292 -15.58 4.51 -21.76
CA HIS A 292 -16.93 5.07 -21.83
C HIS A 292 -17.98 4.11 -21.23
N ALA A 293 -17.95 2.83 -21.60
CA ALA A 293 -18.89 1.83 -21.12
C ALA A 293 -18.79 1.66 -19.59
N THR A 294 -17.56 1.56 -19.07
CA THR A 294 -17.34 1.36 -17.63
C THR A 294 -17.73 2.61 -16.84
N PHE A 295 -17.31 3.79 -17.30
CA PHE A 295 -17.54 5.03 -16.59
C PHE A 295 -19.03 5.43 -16.60
N SER A 296 -19.78 5.08 -17.63
CA SER A 296 -21.22 5.30 -17.68
C SER A 296 -22.00 4.36 -16.74
N ILE A 297 -21.64 3.07 -16.69
CA ILE A 297 -22.36 2.09 -15.85
C ILE A 297 -22.09 2.31 -14.36
N TYR A 298 -20.89 2.78 -14.01
CA TYR A 298 -20.45 2.97 -12.64
C TYR A 298 -20.34 4.45 -12.23
N ASP A 299 -21.00 5.35 -12.93
CA ASP A 299 -20.92 6.82 -12.75
C ASP A 299 -21.10 7.27 -11.30
N ARG A 300 -21.99 6.60 -10.55
CA ARG A 300 -22.27 6.90 -9.13
C ARG A 300 -21.42 6.11 -8.15
N SER A 301 -20.59 5.16 -8.63
CA SER A 301 -19.79 4.33 -7.73
C SER A 301 -18.56 5.08 -7.20
N LEU A 302 -18.41 5.11 -5.88
CA LEU A 302 -17.19 5.63 -5.24
C LEU A 302 -15.93 4.86 -5.66
N GLY A 303 -16.07 3.59 -6.03
CA GLY A 303 -14.97 2.76 -6.51
C GLY A 303 -14.43 3.17 -7.89
N LEU A 304 -15.26 3.84 -8.71
CA LEU A 304 -14.87 4.22 -10.07
C LEU A 304 -13.65 5.14 -10.12
N MET A 305 -13.47 5.99 -9.12
CA MET A 305 -12.33 6.91 -9.07
C MET A 305 -10.98 6.16 -9.09
N TYR A 306 -10.89 5.01 -8.43
CA TYR A 306 -9.66 4.21 -8.42
C TYR A 306 -9.40 3.58 -9.79
N VAL A 307 -10.44 3.12 -10.48
CA VAL A 307 -10.34 2.56 -11.83
C VAL A 307 -9.92 3.62 -12.85
N LYS A 308 -10.51 4.83 -12.79
CA LYS A 308 -10.09 5.96 -13.64
C LYS A 308 -8.61 6.25 -13.51
N ARG A 309 -8.11 6.34 -12.27
CA ARG A 309 -6.68 6.60 -12.02
C ARG A 309 -5.76 5.48 -12.47
N CYS A 310 -6.18 4.23 -12.28
CA CYS A 310 -5.45 3.07 -12.80
C CYS A 310 -5.30 3.17 -14.32
N VAL A 311 -6.38 3.46 -15.03
CA VAL A 311 -6.40 3.62 -16.49
C VAL A 311 -5.50 4.79 -16.92
N GLU A 312 -5.62 5.95 -16.27
CA GLU A 312 -4.82 7.15 -16.56
C GLU A 312 -3.31 6.89 -16.34
N GLN A 313 -2.93 6.27 -15.23
CA GLN A 313 -1.52 5.94 -14.95
C GLN A 313 -0.95 4.94 -15.96
N PHE A 314 -1.75 3.95 -16.36
CA PHE A 314 -1.33 3.01 -17.40
C PHE A 314 -1.12 3.71 -18.74
N GLU A 315 -2.02 4.60 -19.16
CA GLU A 315 -1.89 5.40 -20.37
C GLU A 315 -0.62 6.26 -20.39
N GLN A 316 -0.31 6.91 -19.27
CA GLN A 316 0.88 7.76 -19.14
C GLN A 316 2.19 7.00 -19.30
N THR A 317 2.23 5.74 -18.86
CA THR A 317 3.46 4.93 -18.86
C THR A 317 3.57 3.96 -20.02
N ASN A 318 2.48 3.72 -20.78
CA ASN A 318 2.41 2.73 -21.84
C ASN A 318 1.77 3.32 -23.11
N LYS A 319 2.59 3.80 -24.05
CA LYS A 319 2.11 4.32 -25.35
C LYS A 319 1.41 3.24 -26.17
N THR A 320 1.97 2.03 -26.15
CA THR A 320 1.39 0.85 -26.78
C THR A 320 0.71 0.02 -25.71
N LYS A 321 -0.58 -0.26 -25.90
CA LYS A 321 -1.41 -0.92 -24.90
C LYS A 321 -1.58 -2.40 -25.23
N TYR A 322 -0.83 -3.29 -24.59
CA TYR A 322 -1.07 -4.72 -24.65
C TYR A 322 -2.02 -5.15 -23.53
N PHE A 323 -2.97 -6.02 -23.86
CA PHE A 323 -3.97 -6.45 -22.89
C PHE A 323 -3.35 -7.25 -21.73
N SER A 324 -2.31 -8.03 -22.02
CA SER A 324 -1.50 -8.70 -21.00
C SER A 324 -0.90 -7.72 -20.00
N ASP A 325 -0.31 -6.62 -20.49
CA ASP A 325 0.36 -5.62 -19.66
C ASP A 325 -0.63 -4.89 -18.77
N PHE A 326 -1.80 -4.55 -19.32
CA PHE A 326 -2.85 -3.91 -18.53
C PHE A 326 -3.42 -4.86 -17.47
N LYS A 327 -3.65 -6.15 -17.81
CA LYS A 327 -4.10 -7.15 -16.83
C LYS A 327 -3.10 -7.29 -15.67
N GLU A 328 -1.84 -7.39 -15.98
CA GLU A 328 -0.77 -7.48 -14.99
C GLU A 328 -0.69 -6.20 -14.15
N PHE A 329 -0.71 -5.02 -14.79
CA PHE A 329 -0.74 -3.73 -14.11
C PHE A 329 -1.87 -3.65 -13.08
N ALA A 330 -3.10 -3.98 -13.49
CA ALA A 330 -4.27 -3.97 -12.61
C ALA A 330 -4.19 -5.03 -11.49
N PHE A 331 -3.60 -6.19 -11.78
CA PHE A 331 -3.45 -7.29 -10.84
C PHE A 331 -2.44 -7.01 -9.73
N GLU A 332 -1.33 -6.35 -10.04
CA GLU A 332 -0.31 -5.97 -9.08
C GLU A 332 -0.64 -4.70 -8.29
N SER A 333 -1.57 -3.88 -8.82
CA SER A 333 -1.98 -2.65 -8.17
C SER A 333 -2.85 -2.89 -6.94
N SER A 334 -2.77 -1.98 -6.00
CA SER A 334 -3.64 -1.91 -4.82
C SER A 334 -4.51 -0.64 -4.85
N VAL A 335 -5.58 -0.62 -4.07
CA VAL A 335 -6.45 0.57 -3.96
C VAL A 335 -5.67 1.76 -3.42
N GLU A 336 -4.69 1.51 -2.56
CA GLU A 336 -3.80 2.50 -1.97
C GLU A 336 -3.01 3.28 -3.02
N ASP A 337 -2.61 2.63 -4.13
CA ASP A 337 -1.81 3.24 -5.20
C ASP A 337 -2.58 4.36 -5.92
N PHE A 338 -3.90 4.25 -5.95
CA PHE A 338 -4.81 5.18 -6.63
C PHE A 338 -5.51 6.15 -5.68
N CYS A 339 -5.13 6.17 -4.40
CA CYS A 339 -5.69 7.10 -3.43
C CYS A 339 -5.11 8.50 -3.64
N ASP A 340 -5.93 9.39 -4.23
CA ASP A 340 -5.57 10.80 -4.36
C ASP A 340 -5.70 11.53 -3.03
N THR A 341 -4.63 12.12 -2.59
CA THR A 341 -4.59 12.96 -1.40
C THR A 341 -4.48 14.46 -1.71
N SER A 342 -4.52 14.84 -2.99
CA SER A 342 -4.49 16.25 -3.39
C SER A 342 -5.73 17.00 -2.89
N GLY A 343 -5.55 18.22 -2.42
CA GLY A 343 -6.63 19.03 -1.88
C GLY A 343 -7.24 18.52 -0.58
N THR A 344 -6.61 17.55 0.08
CA THR A 344 -7.04 17.02 1.38
C THR A 344 -6.24 17.68 2.49
N ASP A 345 -6.92 18.13 3.55
CA ASP A 345 -6.25 18.75 4.70
C ASP A 345 -5.48 17.72 5.53
N VAL A 346 -6.09 16.56 5.75
CA VAL A 346 -5.54 15.50 6.59
C VAL A 346 -5.70 14.14 5.94
N VAL A 347 -4.60 13.43 5.80
CA VAL A 347 -4.60 12.02 5.39
C VAL A 347 -4.61 11.15 6.64
N VAL A 348 -5.44 10.11 6.68
CA VAL A 348 -5.38 9.09 7.75
C VAL A 348 -4.96 7.76 7.15
N SER A 349 -4.01 7.10 7.79
CA SER A 349 -3.43 5.86 7.29
C SER A 349 -2.91 4.98 8.42
N THR A 350 -2.77 3.69 8.17
CA THR A 350 -1.89 2.88 9.02
C THR A 350 -0.43 3.13 8.64
N ILE A 351 0.48 2.89 9.59
CA ILE A 351 1.93 3.05 9.36
C ILE A 351 2.39 2.22 8.15
N HIS A 352 1.88 0.99 7.97
CA HIS A 352 2.24 0.13 6.85
C HIS A 352 1.91 0.75 5.49
N LYS A 353 0.72 1.35 5.35
CA LYS A 353 0.26 1.94 4.08
C LYS A 353 0.90 3.30 3.80
N ALA A 354 1.49 3.92 4.82
CA ALA A 354 2.22 5.17 4.69
C ALA A 354 3.69 4.96 4.26
N LYS A 355 4.18 3.70 4.21
CA LYS A 355 5.54 3.42 3.70
C LYS A 355 5.66 3.96 2.27
N GLY A 356 6.78 4.60 1.95
CA GLY A 356 7.02 5.27 0.66
C GLY A 356 6.41 6.67 0.54
N ARG A 357 5.48 7.08 1.42
CA ARG A 357 4.88 8.41 1.43
C ARG A 357 5.60 9.34 2.42
N GLU A 358 5.37 10.65 2.28
CA GLU A 358 5.93 11.67 3.17
C GLU A 358 4.97 12.84 3.34
N PHE A 359 4.97 13.46 4.52
CA PHE A 359 4.03 14.52 4.89
C PHE A 359 4.77 15.64 5.63
N ASP A 360 4.26 16.85 5.54
CA ASP A 360 4.84 17.97 6.27
C ASP A 360 4.71 17.76 7.78
N ASP A 361 3.54 17.36 8.23
CA ASP A 361 3.24 17.08 9.62
C ASP A 361 2.70 15.66 9.80
N VAL A 362 3.21 14.96 10.80
CA VAL A 362 2.78 13.59 11.12
C VAL A 362 2.31 13.53 12.57
N TYR A 363 1.12 13.00 12.77
CA TYR A 363 0.52 12.69 14.05
C TYR A 363 0.45 11.18 14.21
N MET A 364 1.16 10.61 15.18
CA MET A 364 1.16 9.17 15.42
C MET A 364 0.27 8.83 16.62
N LEU A 365 -0.67 7.92 16.43
CA LEU A 365 -1.44 7.31 17.51
C LEU A 365 -0.79 5.96 17.86
N ILE A 366 -0.22 5.85 19.06
CA ILE A 366 0.49 4.65 19.52
C ILE A 366 -0.12 4.20 20.85
N SER A 367 -1.10 3.31 20.73
CA SER A 367 -1.75 2.67 21.86
C SER A 367 -0.94 1.45 22.30
N ASP A 368 -0.79 1.34 23.62
CA ASP A 368 -0.15 0.25 24.34
C ASP A 368 1.22 -0.17 23.79
N SER A 369 2.24 0.36 24.39
CA SER A 369 3.61 0.24 23.92
C SER A 369 4.49 -0.58 24.85
N TYR A 370 3.96 -1.65 25.43
CA TYR A 370 4.80 -2.67 26.06
C TYR A 370 5.47 -3.54 24.99
N VAL A 371 6.45 -2.97 24.26
CA VAL A 371 7.00 -3.74 23.18
C VAL A 371 8.51 -3.70 23.13
N LYS A 372 9.08 -4.84 23.46
CA LYS A 372 10.44 -5.23 23.09
C LYS A 372 10.48 -5.95 21.72
N ASP A 373 9.41 -5.87 20.92
CA ASP A 373 9.35 -6.49 19.60
C ASP A 373 10.02 -5.60 18.57
N ILE A 374 11.09 -6.08 17.97
CA ILE A 374 11.88 -5.37 16.95
C ILE A 374 11.01 -4.98 15.74
N HIS A 375 10.04 -5.81 15.36
CA HIS A 375 9.17 -5.56 14.21
C HIS A 375 8.26 -4.35 14.43
N LEU A 376 7.76 -4.21 15.68
CA LEU A 376 6.95 -3.05 16.06
C LEU A 376 7.81 -1.79 16.16
N MET A 377 9.04 -1.90 16.66
CA MET A 377 9.98 -0.78 16.71
C MET A 377 10.32 -0.28 15.31
N ARG A 378 10.56 -1.17 14.34
CA ARG A 378 10.77 -0.79 12.95
C ARG A 378 9.53 -0.11 12.34
N ARG A 379 8.32 -0.59 12.67
CA ARG A 379 7.09 0.11 12.26
C ARG A 379 7.02 1.54 12.80
N TYR A 380 7.33 1.74 14.07
CA TYR A 380 7.37 3.09 14.64
C TYR A 380 8.42 3.96 13.95
N TYR A 381 9.60 3.42 13.67
CA TYR A 381 10.63 4.13 12.91
C TYR A 381 10.14 4.54 11.52
N VAL A 382 9.46 3.65 10.80
CA VAL A 382 8.83 3.99 9.51
C VAL A 382 7.86 5.16 9.68
N GLY A 383 6.99 5.15 10.70
CA GLY A 383 6.07 6.25 10.98
C GLY A 383 6.80 7.57 11.28
N ILE A 384 7.83 7.55 12.13
CA ILE A 384 8.65 8.70 12.49
C ILE A 384 9.29 9.34 11.24
N THR A 385 9.83 8.51 10.34
CA THR A 385 10.52 8.97 9.12
C THR A 385 9.59 9.48 8.03
N ARG A 386 8.26 9.45 8.23
CA ARG A 386 7.30 10.09 7.30
C ARG A 386 7.20 11.60 7.48
N ALA A 387 7.65 12.14 8.62
CA ALA A 387 7.58 13.55 8.93
C ALA A 387 8.68 14.36 8.24
N LYS A 388 8.29 15.39 7.48
CA LYS A 388 9.24 16.37 6.91
C LYS A 388 9.55 17.49 7.88
N ASN A 389 8.55 18.03 8.54
CA ASN A 389 8.72 19.24 9.37
C ASN A 389 8.39 19.01 10.85
N ARG A 390 7.23 18.42 11.16
CA ARG A 390 6.77 18.26 12.54
C ARG A 390 6.28 16.83 12.80
N LEU A 391 6.57 16.34 13.98
CA LEU A 391 6.15 15.03 14.46
C LEU A 391 5.47 15.17 15.82
N PHE A 392 4.24 14.71 15.92
CA PHE A 392 3.44 14.66 17.13
C PHE A 392 3.14 13.21 17.47
N ILE A 393 3.49 12.76 18.67
CA ILE A 393 3.28 11.37 19.10
C ILE A 393 2.34 11.37 20.28
N HIS A 394 1.16 10.77 20.11
CA HIS A 394 0.20 10.49 21.15
C HIS A 394 0.36 9.04 21.59
N THR A 395 0.73 8.82 22.84
CA THR A 395 0.97 7.47 23.38
C THR A 395 0.48 7.34 24.81
N ASN A 396 0.08 6.14 25.19
CA ASN A 396 -0.17 5.79 26.59
C ASN A 396 0.90 4.89 27.19
N GLY A 397 2.01 4.67 26.47
CA GLY A 397 3.16 3.89 26.90
C GLY A 397 4.42 4.72 27.16
N ASP A 398 5.50 4.03 27.50
CA ASP A 398 6.77 4.62 27.93
C ASP A 398 7.88 4.57 26.87
N CYS A 399 7.58 4.11 25.67
CA CYS A 399 8.55 3.82 24.61
C CYS A 399 9.42 5.04 24.22
N PHE A 400 8.89 6.26 24.37
CA PHE A 400 9.54 7.50 23.96
C PHE A 400 10.07 8.37 25.10
N ASN A 401 9.93 7.95 26.36
CA ASN A 401 10.24 8.77 27.55
C ASN A 401 11.70 9.22 27.66
N HIS A 402 12.63 8.48 27.08
CA HIS A 402 14.08 8.72 27.18
C HIS A 402 14.64 9.47 25.96
N LEU A 403 13.78 9.87 25.01
CA LEU A 403 14.22 10.52 23.79
C LEU A 403 14.21 12.04 23.93
N SER A 404 15.14 12.70 23.26
CA SER A 404 15.19 14.15 23.21
C SER A 404 14.12 14.69 22.27
N VAL A 405 13.24 15.53 22.79
CA VAL A 405 12.12 16.16 22.08
C VAL A 405 12.08 17.65 22.34
N ASN A 406 11.35 18.40 21.52
CA ASN A 406 11.11 19.82 21.76
C ASN A 406 10.13 20.02 22.93
N GLN A 407 9.13 19.17 23.01
CA GLN A 407 8.13 19.22 24.06
C GLN A 407 7.69 17.81 24.49
N TYR A 408 7.64 17.58 25.79
CA TYR A 408 7.09 16.39 26.39
C TYR A 408 5.96 16.76 27.33
N LEU A 409 4.76 16.27 27.07
CA LEU A 409 3.57 16.56 27.86
C LEU A 409 3.02 15.28 28.49
N ILE A 410 2.44 15.42 29.69
CA ILE A 410 1.68 14.35 30.35
C ILE A 410 0.24 14.83 30.46
N ASP A 411 -0.67 14.14 29.78
CA ASP A 411 -2.10 14.38 29.87
C ASP A 411 -2.75 13.38 30.82
N GLN A 412 -3.22 13.88 31.95
CA GLN A 412 -3.85 13.08 33.01
C GLN A 412 -5.36 12.93 32.82
N ARG A 413 -5.94 13.62 31.83
CA ARG A 413 -7.38 13.54 31.55
C ARG A 413 -7.76 12.14 31.07
N GLN A 414 -8.97 11.73 31.40
CA GLN A 414 -9.60 10.55 30.85
C GLN A 414 -10.49 10.96 29.68
N TYR A 415 -10.50 10.14 28.66
CA TYR A 415 -11.30 10.36 27.48
C TYR A 415 -12.13 9.11 27.19
N ASP A 416 -13.36 9.33 26.76
CA ASP A 416 -14.24 8.26 26.32
C ASP A 416 -14.02 7.90 24.86
N MET A 417 -14.56 6.77 24.48
CA MET A 417 -14.64 6.37 23.08
C MET A 417 -15.54 7.37 22.33
N PRO A 418 -15.22 7.74 21.07
CA PRO A 418 -16.08 8.63 20.29
C PRO A 418 -17.52 8.14 20.19
N GLU A 419 -18.49 9.05 20.30
CA GLU A 419 -19.94 8.75 20.22
C GLU A 419 -20.33 8.04 18.91
N GLU A 420 -19.59 8.27 17.85
CA GLU A 420 -19.79 7.65 16.54
C GLU A 420 -18.51 6.95 16.09
N ILE A 421 -18.65 5.70 15.69
CA ILE A 421 -17.57 4.87 15.14
C ILE A 421 -18.00 4.26 13.81
N ILE A 422 -17.03 3.94 12.98
CA ILE A 422 -17.25 3.26 11.71
C ILE A 422 -16.58 1.89 11.76
N LEU A 423 -17.30 0.84 11.38
CA LEU A 423 -16.75 -0.49 11.19
C LEU A 423 -16.72 -0.81 9.69
N GLN A 424 -15.53 -1.04 9.14
CA GLN A 424 -15.35 -1.45 7.76
C GLN A 424 -15.37 -2.97 7.65
N LEU A 425 -16.40 -3.51 7.01
CA LEU A 425 -16.53 -4.97 6.83
C LEU A 425 -15.56 -5.47 5.76
N SER A 426 -14.79 -6.48 6.10
CA SER A 426 -13.99 -7.28 5.17
C SER A 426 -14.77 -8.49 4.64
N HIS A 427 -14.20 -9.21 3.70
CA HIS A 427 -14.79 -10.47 3.23
C HIS A 427 -14.89 -11.55 4.32
N LYS A 428 -14.15 -11.42 5.44
CA LYS A 428 -14.22 -12.34 6.60
C LYS A 428 -15.37 -12.02 7.54
N ASP A 429 -15.94 -10.83 7.42
CA ASP A 429 -17.00 -10.33 8.29
C ASP A 429 -18.40 -10.59 7.73
N VAL A 430 -18.47 -11.15 6.52
CA VAL A 430 -19.71 -11.54 5.84
C VAL A 430 -19.77 -13.04 5.58
N ASN A 431 -20.96 -13.58 5.52
CA ASN A 431 -21.17 -14.99 5.18
C ASN A 431 -21.06 -15.19 3.66
N LEU A 432 -19.91 -15.67 3.21
CA LEU A 432 -19.60 -15.81 1.78
C LEU A 432 -20.54 -16.77 1.04
N ARG A 433 -21.09 -17.79 1.73
CA ARG A 433 -22.05 -18.72 1.11
C ARG A 433 -23.38 -18.06 0.77
N PHE A 434 -23.77 -17.03 1.52
CA PHE A 434 -25.00 -16.29 1.32
C PHE A 434 -25.04 -15.59 -0.05
N PHE A 435 -23.89 -15.14 -0.54
CA PHE A 435 -23.78 -14.42 -1.82
C PHE A 435 -23.95 -15.28 -3.07
N LYS A 436 -23.84 -16.62 -2.97
CA LYS A 436 -23.94 -17.50 -4.14
C LYS A 436 -25.27 -17.34 -4.89
N GLU A 437 -26.36 -17.10 -4.13
CA GLU A 437 -27.72 -16.93 -4.68
C GLU A 437 -28.12 -15.46 -4.91
N ARG A 438 -27.23 -14.51 -4.60
CA ARG A 438 -27.50 -13.05 -4.63
C ARG A 438 -26.58 -12.28 -5.58
N LYS A 439 -25.93 -12.99 -6.50
CA LYS A 439 -24.91 -12.42 -7.37
C LYS A 439 -25.41 -11.23 -8.18
N GLN A 440 -26.62 -11.32 -8.72
CA GLN A 440 -27.18 -10.26 -9.56
C GLN A 440 -27.53 -9.01 -8.75
N GLU A 441 -28.15 -9.20 -7.59
CA GLU A 441 -28.53 -8.13 -6.67
C GLU A 441 -27.28 -7.39 -6.16
N VAL A 442 -26.21 -8.12 -5.80
CA VAL A 442 -24.96 -7.54 -5.35
C VAL A 442 -24.24 -6.77 -6.47
N LEU A 443 -24.23 -7.31 -7.71
CA LEU A 443 -23.63 -6.63 -8.86
C LEU A 443 -24.41 -5.38 -9.32
N ALA A 444 -25.67 -5.24 -8.92
CA ALA A 444 -26.46 -4.04 -9.19
C ALA A 444 -26.09 -2.86 -8.27
N LEU A 445 -25.45 -3.13 -7.11
CA LEU A 445 -25.03 -2.12 -6.15
C LEU A 445 -23.79 -1.34 -6.63
N ARG A 446 -23.66 -0.14 -6.11
CA ARG A 446 -22.53 0.76 -6.37
C ARG A 446 -21.92 1.21 -5.05
N GLY A 447 -20.62 1.45 -5.05
CA GLY A 447 -19.95 2.08 -3.90
C GLY A 447 -20.64 3.41 -3.54
N GLY A 448 -21.06 3.55 -2.28
CA GLY A 448 -21.83 4.68 -1.78
C GLY A 448 -23.35 4.43 -1.64
N ASP A 449 -23.88 3.34 -2.22
CA ASP A 449 -25.30 3.01 -2.05
C ASP A 449 -25.63 2.76 -0.56
N SER A 450 -26.75 3.31 -0.10
CA SER A 450 -27.23 3.10 1.26
C SER A 450 -27.79 1.70 1.45
N LEU A 451 -27.54 1.15 2.65
CA LEU A 451 -28.03 -0.17 3.07
C LEU A 451 -28.83 -0.04 4.36
N ILE A 452 -29.77 -0.95 4.56
CA ILE A 452 -30.52 -1.08 5.80
C ILE A 452 -29.96 -2.27 6.57
N TYR A 453 -29.62 -2.06 7.84
CA TYR A 453 -29.19 -3.12 8.75
C TYR A 453 -30.35 -3.57 9.63
N SER A 454 -30.60 -4.88 9.71
CA SER A 454 -31.53 -5.49 10.66
C SER A 454 -31.12 -6.94 10.94
N ASP A 455 -31.08 -7.32 12.21
CA ASP A 455 -30.87 -8.69 12.69
C ASP A 455 -29.65 -9.39 12.04
N PHE A 456 -28.52 -8.69 11.96
CA PHE A 456 -27.27 -9.15 11.34
C PHE A 456 -27.36 -9.38 9.81
N PHE A 457 -28.38 -8.84 9.15
CA PHE A 457 -28.49 -8.80 7.70
C PHE A 457 -28.36 -7.37 7.18
N LEU A 458 -27.89 -7.27 5.95
CA LEU A 458 -27.91 -6.03 5.17
C LEU A 458 -28.91 -6.18 4.03
N TYR A 459 -29.73 -5.16 3.87
CA TYR A 459 -30.76 -5.08 2.83
C TYR A 459 -30.43 -3.93 1.88
N SER A 460 -30.78 -4.08 0.62
CA SER A 460 -30.75 -2.95 -0.31
C SER A 460 -31.89 -2.00 0.05
N SER A 461 -31.63 -0.70 0.05
CA SER A 461 -32.67 0.34 0.23
C SER A 461 -33.74 0.31 -0.89
N SER A 462 -33.46 -0.35 -2.00
CA SER A 462 -34.37 -0.46 -3.15
C SER A 462 -35.21 -1.74 -3.14
N THR A 463 -34.88 -2.72 -2.28
CA THR A 463 -35.57 -4.02 -2.22
C THR A 463 -35.61 -4.53 -0.78
N ASP A 464 -36.72 -5.12 -0.35
CA ASP A 464 -36.86 -5.72 0.99
C ASP A 464 -36.13 -7.08 1.14
N LYS A 465 -35.30 -7.45 0.19
CA LYS A 465 -34.55 -8.71 0.22
C LYS A 465 -33.19 -8.52 0.87
N PRO A 466 -32.78 -9.43 1.77
CA PRO A 466 -31.45 -9.41 2.34
C PRO A 466 -30.41 -9.71 1.26
N ILE A 467 -29.40 -8.86 1.15
CA ILE A 467 -28.31 -8.96 0.17
C ILE A 467 -27.01 -9.47 0.77
N ALA A 468 -26.82 -9.30 2.08
CA ALA A 468 -25.70 -9.84 2.80
C ALA A 468 -26.13 -10.32 4.20
N LYS A 469 -25.42 -11.32 4.72
CA LYS A 469 -25.52 -11.80 6.10
C LYS A 469 -24.15 -11.65 6.75
N LEU A 470 -24.11 -11.12 7.96
CA LEU A 470 -22.87 -11.01 8.71
C LEU A 470 -22.37 -12.38 9.17
N SER A 471 -21.05 -12.57 9.22
CA SER A 471 -20.42 -13.79 9.75
C SER A 471 -20.65 -13.89 11.26
N SER A 472 -20.58 -15.11 11.82
CA SER A 472 -20.73 -15.31 13.26
C SER A 472 -19.71 -14.52 14.08
N ARG A 473 -18.49 -14.34 13.55
CA ARG A 473 -17.48 -13.50 14.14
C ARG A 473 -17.96 -12.05 14.25
N MET A 474 -18.46 -11.49 13.15
CA MET A 474 -18.89 -10.10 13.11
C MET A 474 -20.15 -9.86 13.94
N GLN A 475 -21.04 -10.84 14.01
CA GLN A 475 -22.19 -10.80 14.94
C GLN A 475 -21.73 -10.67 16.39
N GLY A 476 -20.71 -11.45 16.81
CA GLY A 476 -20.10 -11.33 18.13
C GLY A 476 -19.52 -9.93 18.38
N THR A 477 -18.74 -9.41 17.41
CA THR A 477 -18.17 -8.05 17.51
C THR A 477 -19.27 -6.98 17.65
N LEU A 478 -20.35 -7.06 16.88
CA LEU A 478 -21.47 -6.10 17.01
C LEU A 478 -22.17 -6.23 18.37
N SER A 479 -22.37 -7.45 18.88
CA SER A 479 -22.95 -7.65 20.20
C SER A 479 -22.08 -7.07 21.32
N GLU A 480 -20.74 -7.11 21.20
CA GLU A 480 -19.83 -6.44 22.14
C GLU A 480 -19.98 -4.91 22.08
N TRP A 481 -20.17 -4.33 20.88
CA TRP A 481 -20.43 -2.91 20.74
C TRP A 481 -21.81 -2.51 21.29
N GLU A 482 -22.83 -3.35 21.08
CA GLU A 482 -24.16 -3.15 21.66
C GLU A 482 -24.15 -3.16 23.20
N GLN A 483 -23.36 -4.05 23.80
CA GLN A 483 -23.15 -4.07 25.26
C GLN A 483 -22.49 -2.79 25.78
N ARG A 484 -21.72 -2.08 24.94
CA ARG A 484 -21.13 -0.77 25.26
C ARG A 484 -22.08 0.39 24.95
N GLY A 485 -23.30 0.13 24.51
CA GLY A 485 -24.33 1.13 24.22
C GLY A 485 -24.43 1.57 22.75
N TYR A 486 -23.52 1.12 21.87
CA TYR A 486 -23.56 1.49 20.45
C TYR A 486 -24.62 0.70 19.68
N LYS A 487 -25.27 1.38 18.73
CA LYS A 487 -26.22 0.75 17.80
C LYS A 487 -25.86 1.11 16.36
N VAL A 488 -26.11 0.21 15.43
CA VAL A 488 -25.92 0.50 14.00
C VAL A 488 -26.92 1.57 13.58
N LYS A 489 -26.41 2.75 13.25
CA LYS A 489 -27.18 3.93 12.81
C LYS A 489 -27.44 3.91 11.30
N SER A 490 -26.43 3.50 10.53
CA SER A 490 -26.52 3.42 9.07
C SER A 490 -25.49 2.43 8.52
N ALA A 491 -25.73 1.99 7.30
CA ALA A 491 -24.84 1.15 6.55
C ALA A 491 -24.75 1.63 5.09
N SER A 492 -23.60 1.44 4.45
CA SER A 492 -23.40 1.77 3.04
C SER A 492 -22.45 0.82 2.35
N VAL A 493 -22.59 0.70 1.04
CA VAL A 493 -21.67 -0.06 0.19
C VAL A 493 -20.33 0.65 0.11
N ARG A 494 -19.25 -0.02 0.50
CA ARG A 494 -17.89 0.46 0.27
C ARG A 494 -17.36 -0.03 -1.08
N PHE A 495 -17.36 -1.35 -1.29
CA PHE A 495 -16.98 -1.99 -2.55
C PHE A 495 -17.84 -3.19 -2.87
N VAL A 496 -18.00 -3.47 -4.15
CA VAL A 496 -18.45 -4.77 -4.66
C VAL A 496 -17.26 -5.45 -5.31
N VAL A 497 -16.98 -6.69 -4.91
CA VAL A 497 -15.77 -7.39 -5.34
C VAL A 497 -16.07 -8.80 -5.82
N ALA A 498 -15.32 -9.30 -6.80
CA ALA A 498 -15.28 -10.68 -7.18
C ALA A 498 -14.46 -11.48 -6.15
N TRP A 499 -14.98 -12.58 -5.68
CA TRP A 499 -14.30 -13.45 -4.72
C TRP A 499 -14.46 -14.92 -5.10
N LYS A 500 -13.40 -15.68 -4.87
CA LYS A 500 -13.33 -17.13 -5.05
C LYS A 500 -12.53 -17.73 -3.89
N PRO A 501 -12.92 -18.91 -3.34
CA PRO A 501 -12.10 -19.61 -2.36
C PRO A 501 -10.70 -19.91 -2.92
N LYS A 502 -9.67 -19.88 -2.06
CA LYS A 502 -8.30 -20.17 -2.48
C LYS A 502 -8.11 -21.58 -3.04
N ASP A 503 -8.88 -22.54 -2.50
CA ASP A 503 -8.81 -23.96 -2.86
C ASP A 503 -9.98 -24.38 -3.77
N ALA A 504 -10.65 -23.40 -4.39
CA ALA A 504 -11.76 -23.68 -5.29
C ALA A 504 -11.29 -24.35 -6.58
N PRO A 505 -12.05 -25.32 -7.12
CA PRO A 505 -11.81 -25.87 -8.45
C PRO A 505 -11.68 -24.78 -9.51
N LYS A 506 -10.89 -25.02 -10.57
CA LYS A 506 -10.67 -24.02 -11.65
C LYS A 506 -11.97 -23.59 -12.34
N ASP A 507 -12.94 -24.47 -12.40
CA ASP A 507 -14.27 -24.28 -13.01
C ASP A 507 -15.30 -23.64 -12.07
N GLU A 508 -15.00 -23.46 -10.77
CA GLU A 508 -15.93 -22.77 -9.86
C GLU A 508 -16.04 -21.29 -10.25
N THR A 509 -17.28 -20.83 -10.40
CA THR A 509 -17.57 -19.44 -10.76
C THR A 509 -17.33 -18.49 -9.60
N GLU A 510 -16.73 -17.34 -9.87
CA GLU A 510 -16.56 -16.27 -8.87
C GLU A 510 -17.93 -15.78 -8.35
N THR A 511 -17.95 -15.48 -7.06
CA THR A 511 -19.10 -14.89 -6.37
C THR A 511 -18.87 -13.37 -6.23
N ALA A 512 -19.94 -12.59 -6.40
CA ALA A 512 -19.89 -11.17 -6.06
C ALA A 512 -20.12 -11.01 -4.55
N VAL A 513 -19.22 -10.30 -3.88
CA VAL A 513 -19.25 -10.06 -2.43
C VAL A 513 -19.35 -8.58 -2.16
N LEU A 514 -20.21 -8.21 -1.22
CA LEU A 514 -20.39 -6.85 -0.73
C LEU A 514 -19.45 -6.59 0.45
N LEU A 515 -18.66 -5.53 0.34
CA LEU A 515 -17.92 -4.93 1.46
C LEU A 515 -18.64 -3.65 1.87
N ALA A 516 -19.09 -3.57 3.11
CA ALA A 516 -19.88 -2.45 3.61
C ALA A 516 -19.17 -1.71 4.74
N ASP A 517 -19.56 -0.46 4.93
CA ASP A 517 -19.24 0.33 6.12
C ASP A 517 -20.50 0.41 6.99
N LEU A 518 -20.34 0.12 8.29
CA LEU A 518 -21.38 0.29 9.32
C LEU A 518 -21.01 1.49 10.19
N ILE A 519 -21.91 2.45 10.32
CA ILE A 519 -21.77 3.56 11.25
C ILE A 519 -22.57 3.20 12.51
N LEU A 520 -21.88 3.16 13.64
CA LEU A 520 -22.45 2.90 14.95
C LEU A 520 -22.45 4.19 15.76
N SER A 521 -23.49 4.41 16.56
CA SER A 521 -23.59 5.54 17.50
C SER A 521 -24.12 5.08 18.86
N LEU A 522 -23.67 5.79 19.91
CA LEU A 522 -24.21 5.67 21.27
C LEU A 522 -25.68 6.05 21.32
#